data_2afd78972e8df776ad06e4b4f2d566b3
#
_entry.id   2afd78972e8df776ad06e4b4f2d566b3
#
_cell.length_a   1.000
_cell.length_b   1.000
_cell.length_c   1.000
_cell.angle_alpha   90.00
_cell.angle_beta   90.00
_cell.angle_gamma   90.00
#
_symmetry.space_group_name_H-M   'P 1'
#
loop_
_entity.id
_entity.type
_entity.pdbx_description
1 polymer ?
#
loop_
_entity_poly.entity_id
_entity_poly.type
_entity_poly.pdbx_seq_one_letter_code
_entity_poly.pdbx_strand_id
1 'polypeptide(L)'
;MRMLRYQWVARLALLVCWPLSLLAQDLAPRAYVITPLHSNAVTVTWSYYTGGLDFNGTIPVEDAKGTYNVPVFSYYHAFNFFGRSANFTASLPYAVGNFTGELNNTQRSVYRSGLLDFGARLSVNLYGGHAMSAQDFRKWKQKVLLGASLRVIAPTGQYDPTKLINWGINRWAFKPEFGYSERWGNWILDGYAGVWFYTTNPAYYNIPVPLPQTEAPIGSLEGHLSYDIPKFKGFRRARFWASLDGNYWWGGITAVNSIRNLKTEQTSSRIGGTVSFPLTLHQSLKVSYSDGAYIRFGGNYQSVSAAWQYSWLGHPK
;
A
#
# COMPACT_ATOMS: atom_id res chain seq x y z
N MET A 1 41.76 25.80 -10.06
CA MET A 1 40.62 26.02 -9.14
C MET A 1 39.28 25.49 -9.63
N ARG A 2 39.18 24.73 -10.74
CA ARG A 2 37.93 24.12 -11.27
C ARG A 2 37.74 22.62 -10.94
N MET A 3 38.77 21.91 -10.50
CA MET A 3 38.67 20.46 -10.20
C MET A 3 38.09 20.12 -8.81
N LEU A 4 38.06 21.05 -7.86
CA LEU A 4 37.53 20.79 -6.51
C LEU A 4 35.99 20.82 -6.41
N ARG A 5 35.28 21.42 -7.37
CA ARG A 5 33.81 21.47 -7.36
C ARG A 5 33.13 20.16 -7.77
N TYR A 6 33.77 19.33 -8.58
CA TYR A 6 33.21 18.05 -9.02
C TYR A 6 33.37 16.92 -8.01
N GLN A 7 34.32 17.02 -7.10
CA GLN A 7 34.50 15.98 -6.05
C GLN A 7 33.41 16.03 -4.97
N TRP A 8 32.79 17.18 -4.73
CA TRP A 8 31.67 17.31 -3.77
C TRP A 8 30.36 16.80 -4.37
N VAL A 9 30.12 17.01 -5.64
CA VAL A 9 28.94 16.48 -6.35
C VAL A 9 29.03 14.96 -6.49
N ALA A 10 30.22 14.42 -6.78
CA ALA A 10 30.44 12.98 -6.82
C ALA A 10 30.34 12.32 -5.44
N ARG A 11 30.71 13.02 -4.34
CA ARG A 11 30.53 12.52 -2.98
C ARG A 11 29.11 12.62 -2.47
N LEU A 12 28.30 13.59 -2.92
CA LEU A 12 26.84 13.62 -2.68
C LEU A 12 26.11 12.52 -3.47
N ALA A 13 26.55 12.23 -4.71
CA ALA A 13 25.96 11.14 -5.50
C ALA A 13 26.28 9.74 -4.95
N LEU A 14 27.40 9.58 -4.22
CA LEU A 14 27.77 8.32 -3.58
C LEU A 14 27.07 8.06 -2.24
N LEU A 15 26.40 9.07 -1.64
CA LEU A 15 25.62 8.93 -0.41
C LEU A 15 24.17 8.48 -0.64
N VAL A 16 23.73 8.35 -1.91
CA VAL A 16 22.35 7.94 -2.28
C VAL A 16 22.25 6.45 -2.62
N CYS A 17 23.37 5.71 -2.66
CA CYS A 17 23.39 4.28 -2.98
C CYS A 17 23.67 3.41 -1.76
N TRP A 18 22.84 3.52 -0.72
CA TRP A 18 22.78 2.48 0.31
C TRP A 18 21.53 1.62 0.06
N PRO A 19 21.65 0.31 -0.13
CA PRO A 19 20.50 -0.57 -0.31
C PRO A 19 19.75 -0.67 1.02
N LEU A 20 18.54 -0.14 1.04
CA LEU A 20 17.58 -0.26 2.14
C LEU A 20 16.57 -1.35 1.76
N SER A 21 16.09 -2.08 2.73
CA SER A 21 15.24 -3.27 2.51
C SER A 21 13.85 -3.14 3.20
N LEU A 22 12.89 -3.73 2.96
CA LEU A 22 11.50 -3.90 2.52
C LEU A 22 10.44 -4.37 3.48
N LEU A 23 9.19 -3.91 3.37
CA LEU A 23 7.94 -4.63 3.43
C LEU A 23 6.64 -3.92 3.06
N ALA A 24 5.72 -4.72 2.58
CA ALA A 24 4.50 -4.37 1.92
C ALA A 24 3.39 -3.86 2.86
N GLN A 25 3.35 -2.57 3.16
CA GLN A 25 2.09 -1.85 3.31
C GLN A 25 2.03 -0.81 2.19
N ASP A 26 0.91 -0.77 1.46
CA ASP A 26 0.74 0.14 0.35
C ASP A 26 0.81 1.59 0.85
N LEU A 27 1.76 2.34 0.32
CA LEU A 27 1.78 3.79 0.47
C LEU A 27 0.75 4.36 -0.50
N ALA A 28 -0.31 4.95 0.03
CA ALA A 28 -1.46 5.42 -0.75
C ALA A 28 -1.62 6.95 -0.67
N PRO A 29 -0.69 7.76 -1.24
CA PRO A 29 -0.82 9.20 -1.22
C PRO A 29 -2.13 9.63 -1.88
N ARG A 30 -2.77 10.67 -1.32
CA ARG A 30 -4.03 11.25 -1.79
C ARG A 30 -5.25 10.32 -1.69
N ALA A 31 -5.25 9.39 -0.74
CA ALA A 31 -6.34 8.42 -0.58
C ALA A 31 -7.69 9.06 -0.19
N TYR A 32 -7.69 10.28 0.37
CA TYR A 32 -8.89 11.03 0.77
C TYR A 32 -9.23 12.21 -0.13
N VAL A 33 -8.49 12.41 -1.23
CA VAL A 33 -8.85 13.43 -2.22
C VAL A 33 -10.19 13.06 -2.86
N ILE A 34 -11.11 14.01 -2.86
CA ILE A 34 -12.45 13.80 -3.44
C ILE A 34 -12.43 13.91 -4.96
N THR A 35 -13.38 13.25 -5.57
CA THR A 35 -13.68 13.33 -7.01
C THR A 35 -15.13 13.75 -7.21
N PRO A 36 -15.51 14.23 -8.40
CA PRO A 36 -16.90 14.51 -8.72
C PRO A 36 -17.79 13.28 -8.51
N LEU A 37 -19.05 13.49 -8.20
CA LEU A 37 -20.08 12.44 -8.19
C LEU A 37 -20.08 11.65 -9.49
N HIS A 38 -20.37 10.35 -9.41
CA HIS A 38 -20.39 9.39 -10.51
C HIS A 38 -19.04 9.23 -11.23
N SER A 39 -17.94 9.69 -10.62
CA SER A 39 -16.60 9.34 -11.12
C SER A 39 -16.38 7.84 -10.95
N ASN A 40 -15.90 7.22 -12.02
CA ASN A 40 -15.48 5.83 -12.04
C ASN A 40 -14.05 5.75 -12.52
N ALA A 41 -13.31 4.76 -12.05
CA ALA A 41 -12.01 4.44 -12.60
C ALA A 41 -11.75 2.94 -12.55
N VAL A 42 -11.06 2.44 -13.55
CA VAL A 42 -10.36 1.15 -13.49
C VAL A 42 -8.87 1.39 -13.47
N THR A 43 -8.17 0.61 -12.66
CA THR A 43 -6.73 0.70 -12.52
C THR A 43 -6.13 -0.69 -12.67
N VAL A 44 -5.08 -0.79 -13.49
CA VAL A 44 -4.22 -1.96 -13.55
C VAL A 44 -2.88 -1.55 -12.98
N THR A 45 -2.51 -2.17 -11.89
CA THR A 45 -1.23 -1.97 -11.22
C THR A 45 -0.37 -3.20 -11.41
N TRP A 46 0.90 -3.01 -11.70
CA TRP A 46 1.91 -4.04 -11.59
C TRP A 46 2.93 -3.59 -10.55
N SER A 47 3.24 -4.48 -9.62
CA SER A 47 4.24 -4.23 -8.57
C SER A 47 5.26 -5.36 -8.57
N TYR A 48 6.52 -5.00 -8.50
CA TYR A 48 7.64 -5.89 -8.32
C TYR A 48 8.20 -5.71 -6.92
N TYR A 49 8.41 -6.83 -6.23
CA TYR A 49 8.96 -6.89 -4.89
C TYR A 49 10.19 -7.78 -4.86
N THR A 50 11.24 -7.35 -4.16
CA THR A 50 12.43 -8.17 -3.91
C THR A 50 13.03 -7.84 -2.54
N GLY A 51 13.43 -8.86 -1.79
CA GLY A 51 14.07 -8.63 -0.48
C GLY A 51 14.00 -9.82 0.46
N GLY A 52 14.34 -9.55 1.71
CA GLY A 52 14.41 -10.55 2.77
C GLY A 52 13.08 -10.82 3.47
N LEU A 53 12.98 -11.93 4.14
CA LEU A 53 11.91 -12.32 5.06
C LEU A 53 12.53 -12.60 6.43
N ASP A 54 12.27 -11.72 7.40
CA ASP A 54 12.75 -11.90 8.77
C ASP A 54 11.68 -12.61 9.61
N PHE A 55 11.94 -13.82 9.98
CA PHE A 55 11.07 -14.61 10.86
C PHE A 55 11.45 -14.47 12.35
N ASN A 56 12.45 -13.65 12.67
CA ASN A 56 12.94 -13.42 14.03
C ASN A 56 13.11 -14.73 14.85
N GLY A 57 13.56 -15.80 14.19
CA GLY A 57 13.73 -17.13 14.77
C GLY A 57 12.42 -17.83 15.18
N THR A 58 11.26 -17.40 14.65
CA THR A 58 9.97 -18.08 14.90
C THR A 58 9.81 -19.33 14.03
N ILE A 59 10.53 -19.38 12.92
CA ILE A 59 10.61 -20.51 11.98
C ILE A 59 12.09 -20.77 11.71
N PRO A 60 12.54 -22.03 11.64
CA PRO A 60 13.95 -22.38 11.41
C PRO A 60 14.34 -22.24 9.94
N VAL A 61 14.08 -21.05 9.37
CA VAL A 61 14.48 -20.67 8.01
C VAL A 61 15.37 -19.43 8.14
N GLU A 62 16.59 -19.56 7.69
CA GLU A 62 17.59 -18.51 7.65
C GLU A 62 17.72 -17.96 6.23
N ASP A 63 18.26 -16.75 6.08
CA ASP A 63 18.49 -16.08 4.79
C ASP A 63 17.29 -16.13 3.82
N ALA A 64 16.08 -16.10 4.37
CA ALA A 64 14.86 -16.15 3.58
C ALA A 64 14.73 -14.89 2.70
N LYS A 65 14.52 -15.10 1.41
CA LYS A 65 14.37 -14.03 0.40
C LYS A 65 13.20 -14.34 -0.50
N GLY A 66 12.54 -13.27 -0.95
CA GLY A 66 11.46 -13.37 -1.92
C GLY A 66 11.63 -12.39 -3.07
N THR A 67 11.28 -12.83 -4.27
CA THR A 67 11.15 -12.00 -5.46
C THR A 67 9.83 -12.34 -6.12
N TYR A 68 8.92 -11.36 -6.20
CA TYR A 68 7.58 -11.63 -6.70
C TYR A 68 6.94 -10.42 -7.39
N ASN A 69 6.03 -10.72 -8.29
CA ASN A 69 5.23 -9.77 -9.04
C ASN A 69 3.78 -9.85 -8.59
N VAL A 70 3.15 -8.69 -8.47
CA VAL A 70 1.75 -8.59 -8.06
C VAL A 70 0.99 -7.69 -9.05
N PRO A 71 0.39 -8.23 -10.11
CA PRO A 71 -0.64 -7.53 -10.86
C PRO A 71 -1.91 -7.38 -10.00
N VAL A 72 -2.50 -6.18 -10.02
CA VAL A 72 -3.74 -5.85 -9.30
C VAL A 72 -4.70 -5.18 -10.27
N PHE A 73 -5.92 -5.69 -10.35
CA PHE A 73 -7.03 -5.00 -10.99
C PHE A 73 -7.87 -4.32 -9.92
N SER A 74 -8.18 -3.02 -10.11
CA SER A 74 -8.99 -2.27 -9.15
C SER A 74 -10.09 -1.47 -9.86
N TYR A 75 -11.24 -1.34 -9.19
CA TYR A 75 -12.35 -0.51 -9.61
C TYR A 75 -12.66 0.51 -8.51
N TYR A 76 -12.89 1.76 -8.91
CA TYR A 76 -13.25 2.88 -8.06
C TYR A 76 -14.56 3.50 -8.51
N HIS A 77 -15.43 3.86 -7.55
CA HIS A 77 -16.67 4.59 -7.79
C HIS A 77 -16.91 5.65 -6.72
N ALA A 78 -17.21 6.88 -7.15
CA ALA A 78 -17.58 7.99 -6.25
C ALA A 78 -19.11 8.22 -6.26
N PHE A 79 -19.66 8.41 -5.08
CA PHE A 79 -21.10 8.59 -4.88
C PHE A 79 -21.40 9.58 -3.75
N ASN A 80 -22.69 9.93 -3.62
CA ASN A 80 -23.18 10.77 -2.54
C ASN A 80 -23.59 9.90 -1.33
N PHE A 81 -23.03 10.20 -0.18
CA PHE A 81 -23.40 9.57 1.08
C PHE A 81 -23.89 10.67 2.04
N PHE A 82 -25.21 10.85 2.11
CA PHE A 82 -25.87 11.88 2.95
C PHE A 82 -25.28 13.29 2.77
N GLY A 83 -25.06 13.72 1.53
CA GLY A 83 -24.48 15.02 1.21
C GLY A 83 -22.94 15.09 1.26
N ARG A 84 -22.26 14.01 1.63
CA ARG A 84 -20.82 13.90 1.70
C ARG A 84 -20.26 13.14 0.50
N SER A 85 -19.07 13.53 0.04
CA SER A 85 -18.36 12.76 -0.98
C SER A 85 -17.89 11.44 -0.37
N ALA A 86 -18.30 10.35 -0.98
CA ALA A 86 -17.89 9.01 -0.62
C ALA A 86 -17.38 8.25 -1.84
N ASN A 87 -16.56 7.25 -1.59
CA ASN A 87 -16.10 6.36 -2.64
C ASN A 87 -15.98 4.92 -2.16
N PHE A 88 -16.15 4.02 -3.10
CA PHE A 88 -15.92 2.61 -2.94
C PHE A 88 -14.78 2.19 -3.87
N THR A 89 -13.85 1.40 -3.38
CA THR A 89 -12.78 0.79 -4.17
C THR A 89 -12.77 -0.71 -3.93
N ALA A 90 -12.69 -1.50 -4.98
CA ALA A 90 -12.49 -2.94 -4.92
C ALA A 90 -11.19 -3.30 -5.64
N SER A 91 -10.48 -4.32 -5.17
CA SER A 91 -9.21 -4.77 -5.74
C SER A 91 -9.10 -6.29 -5.75
N LEU A 92 -8.63 -6.82 -6.86
CA LEU A 92 -8.38 -8.24 -7.07
C LEU A 92 -6.90 -8.42 -7.44
N PRO A 93 -6.05 -8.78 -6.48
CA PRO A 93 -4.63 -9.02 -6.73
C PRO A 93 -4.35 -10.48 -7.09
N TYR A 94 -3.31 -10.67 -7.91
CA TYR A 94 -2.71 -11.97 -8.21
C TYR A 94 -1.21 -11.87 -7.97
N ALA A 95 -0.55 -12.95 -7.55
CA ALA A 95 0.90 -12.93 -7.37
C ALA A 95 1.59 -14.12 -7.97
N VAL A 96 2.81 -13.89 -8.41
CA VAL A 96 3.75 -14.92 -8.82
C VAL A 96 5.13 -14.61 -8.27
N GLY A 97 5.82 -15.59 -7.70
CA GLY A 97 7.14 -15.33 -7.12
C GLY A 97 7.93 -16.57 -6.76
N ASN A 98 9.21 -16.32 -6.58
CA ASN A 98 10.18 -17.28 -6.11
C ASN A 98 10.64 -16.87 -4.71
N PHE A 99 10.74 -17.84 -3.84
CA PHE A 99 11.25 -17.70 -2.49
C PHE A 99 12.41 -18.67 -2.28
N THR A 100 13.45 -18.19 -1.63
CA THR A 100 14.63 -18.99 -1.26
C THR A 100 14.87 -18.82 0.23
N GLY A 101 15.51 -19.79 0.84
CA GLY A 101 15.92 -19.76 2.23
C GLY A 101 16.69 -20.99 2.60
N GLU A 102 17.36 -20.95 3.72
CA GLU A 102 18.14 -22.06 4.25
C GLU A 102 17.36 -22.75 5.39
N LEU A 103 17.08 -24.04 5.22
CA LEU A 103 16.43 -24.88 6.21
C LEU A 103 17.39 -25.97 6.63
N ASN A 104 17.82 -25.99 7.90
CA ASN A 104 18.79 -26.94 8.45
C ASN A 104 20.06 -27.01 7.57
N ASN A 105 20.69 -25.88 7.30
CA ASN A 105 21.89 -25.74 6.46
C ASN A 105 21.72 -26.25 5.03
N THR A 106 20.48 -26.35 4.55
CA THR A 106 20.18 -26.77 3.16
C THR A 106 19.38 -25.69 2.46
N GLN A 107 19.94 -25.14 1.39
CA GLN A 107 19.23 -24.14 0.58
C GLN A 107 18.00 -24.76 -0.09
N ARG A 108 16.87 -24.09 0.01
CA ARG A 108 15.60 -24.46 -0.58
C ARG A 108 15.06 -23.31 -1.43
N SER A 109 14.39 -23.64 -2.50
CA SER A 109 13.64 -22.69 -3.31
C SER A 109 12.22 -23.17 -3.54
N VAL A 110 11.29 -22.21 -3.58
CA VAL A 110 9.87 -22.48 -3.75
C VAL A 110 9.27 -21.44 -4.68
N TYR A 111 8.63 -21.90 -5.75
CA TYR A 111 7.78 -21.09 -6.58
C TYR A 111 6.34 -21.09 -6.06
N ARG A 112 5.69 -19.92 -6.05
CA ARG A 112 4.28 -19.75 -5.70
C ARG A 112 3.60 -18.84 -6.70
N SER A 113 2.38 -19.21 -7.09
CA SER A 113 1.50 -18.37 -7.90
C SER A 113 0.05 -18.55 -7.45
N GLY A 114 -0.75 -17.50 -7.49
CA GLY A 114 -2.16 -17.59 -7.12
C GLY A 114 -2.81 -16.25 -6.82
N LEU A 115 -4.11 -16.28 -6.59
CA LEU A 115 -4.87 -15.12 -6.14
C LEU A 115 -4.47 -14.76 -4.70
N LEU A 116 -4.28 -13.47 -4.44
CA LEU A 116 -4.31 -12.93 -3.09
C LEU A 116 -5.76 -12.67 -2.67
N ASP A 117 -5.92 -12.26 -1.43
CA ASP A 117 -7.24 -11.95 -0.88
C ASP A 117 -7.86 -10.71 -1.58
N PHE A 118 -9.15 -10.79 -1.87
CA PHE A 118 -9.93 -9.67 -2.36
C PHE A 118 -9.99 -8.56 -1.32
N GLY A 119 -9.77 -7.32 -1.76
CA GLY A 119 -9.83 -6.13 -0.92
C GLY A 119 -10.93 -5.17 -1.36
N ALA A 120 -11.63 -4.60 -0.38
CA ALA A 120 -12.58 -3.51 -0.59
C ALA A 120 -12.34 -2.38 0.41
N ARG A 121 -12.58 -1.13 0.00
CA ARG A 121 -12.52 0.06 0.86
C ARG A 121 -13.70 0.96 0.59
N LEU A 122 -14.41 1.30 1.66
CA LEU A 122 -15.40 2.38 1.68
C LEU A 122 -14.78 3.59 2.38
N SER A 123 -14.84 4.77 1.77
CA SER A 123 -14.30 6.01 2.31
C SER A 123 -15.35 7.11 2.23
N VAL A 124 -15.46 7.91 3.30
CA VAL A 124 -16.39 9.03 3.39
C VAL A 124 -15.66 10.27 3.88
N ASN A 125 -15.84 11.41 3.22
CA ASN A 125 -15.33 12.69 3.66
C ASN A 125 -16.27 13.29 4.73
N LEU A 126 -15.80 13.41 5.94
CA LEU A 126 -16.55 13.91 7.10
C LEU A 126 -16.56 15.45 7.16
N TYR A 127 -15.46 16.09 6.71
CA TYR A 127 -15.31 17.55 6.70
C TYR A 127 -14.60 18.02 5.43
N GLY A 128 -14.97 19.20 4.92
CA GLY A 128 -14.33 19.84 3.76
C GLY A 128 -14.69 19.25 2.39
N GLY A 129 -15.26 18.05 2.37
CA GLY A 129 -15.57 17.29 1.14
C GLY A 129 -17.06 16.94 1.04
N HIS A 130 -17.91 17.91 0.62
CA HIS A 130 -19.31 17.60 0.26
C HIS A 130 -19.39 16.92 -1.12
N ALA A 131 -20.48 16.25 -1.37
CA ALA A 131 -20.77 15.64 -2.67
C ALA A 131 -20.99 16.72 -3.72
N MET A 132 -20.25 16.68 -4.83
CA MET A 132 -20.27 17.75 -5.85
C MET A 132 -20.47 17.17 -7.24
N SER A 133 -21.25 17.90 -8.07
CA SER A 133 -21.28 17.68 -9.51
C SER A 133 -19.90 17.96 -10.14
N ALA A 134 -19.68 17.51 -11.36
CA ALA A 134 -18.47 17.84 -12.11
C ALA A 134 -18.31 19.36 -12.35
N GLN A 135 -19.42 20.11 -12.44
CA GLN A 135 -19.41 21.56 -12.63
C GLN A 135 -18.96 22.28 -11.34
N ASP A 136 -19.50 21.90 -10.20
CA ASP A 136 -19.15 22.47 -8.89
C ASP A 136 -17.73 22.10 -8.48
N PHE A 137 -17.33 20.85 -8.75
CA PHE A 137 -15.98 20.38 -8.49
C PHE A 137 -14.89 21.18 -9.22
N ARG A 138 -15.18 21.66 -10.45
CA ARG A 138 -14.23 22.53 -11.19
C ARG A 138 -13.97 23.88 -10.51
N LYS A 139 -14.93 24.38 -9.72
CA LYS A 139 -14.86 25.64 -8.99
C LYS A 139 -14.31 25.46 -7.57
N TRP A 140 -14.43 24.23 -7.05
CA TRP A 140 -14.01 23.90 -5.70
C TRP A 140 -12.48 23.84 -5.60
N LYS A 141 -11.96 24.29 -4.47
CA LYS A 141 -10.54 24.20 -4.12
C LYS A 141 -10.42 23.52 -2.77
N GLN A 142 -9.64 22.45 -2.76
CA GLN A 142 -9.31 21.76 -1.52
C GLN A 142 -8.62 22.74 -0.56
N LYS A 143 -9.06 22.73 0.69
CA LYS A 143 -8.36 23.29 1.85
C LYS A 143 -8.03 22.13 2.79
N VAL A 144 -8.85 21.93 3.80
CA VAL A 144 -8.75 20.80 4.73
C VAL A 144 -9.84 19.79 4.41
N LEU A 145 -9.46 18.52 4.41
CA LEU A 145 -10.36 17.35 4.32
C LEU A 145 -10.12 16.48 5.54
N LEU A 146 -11.20 16.05 6.18
CA LEU A 146 -11.18 14.95 7.15
C LEU A 146 -12.05 13.83 6.60
N GLY A 147 -11.56 12.64 6.64
CA GLY A 147 -12.29 11.48 6.16
C GLY A 147 -12.15 10.29 7.09
N ALA A 148 -13.05 9.34 6.94
CA ALA A 148 -12.95 8.03 7.55
C ALA A 148 -13.13 6.96 6.48
N SER A 149 -12.49 5.82 6.67
CA SER A 149 -12.67 4.67 5.79
C SER A 149 -12.66 3.36 6.57
N LEU A 150 -13.25 2.35 5.96
CA LEU A 150 -13.12 0.97 6.37
C LEU A 150 -12.57 0.17 5.18
N ARG A 151 -11.38 -0.41 5.36
CA ARG A 151 -10.85 -1.41 4.44
C ARG A 151 -11.20 -2.80 4.97
N VAL A 152 -11.62 -3.68 4.08
CA VAL A 152 -11.97 -5.08 4.38
C VAL A 152 -11.18 -5.97 3.42
N ILE A 153 -10.53 -6.99 3.97
CA ILE A 153 -9.88 -8.06 3.22
C ILE A 153 -10.65 -9.35 3.47
N ALA A 154 -11.14 -9.96 2.40
CA ALA A 154 -11.89 -11.21 2.45
C ALA A 154 -10.96 -12.40 2.18
N PRO A 155 -11.09 -13.52 2.90
CA PRO A 155 -10.21 -14.70 2.74
C PRO A 155 -10.54 -15.50 1.47
N THR A 156 -10.29 -14.90 0.31
CA THR A 156 -10.58 -15.47 -1.02
C THR A 156 -9.32 -15.88 -1.77
N GLY A 157 -8.16 -15.57 -1.22
CA GLY A 157 -6.86 -15.88 -1.80
C GLY A 157 -6.52 -17.36 -1.69
N GLN A 158 -5.53 -17.76 -2.44
CA GLN A 158 -5.04 -19.13 -2.41
C GLN A 158 -4.33 -19.43 -1.09
N TYR A 159 -4.85 -20.39 -0.35
CA TYR A 159 -4.31 -20.82 0.93
C TYR A 159 -4.26 -22.35 1.03
N ASP A 160 -3.12 -22.85 1.50
CA ASP A 160 -2.87 -24.27 1.76
C ASP A 160 -2.12 -24.39 3.10
N PRO A 161 -2.76 -24.94 4.15
CA PRO A 161 -2.16 -25.00 5.49
C PRO A 161 -0.92 -25.89 5.56
N THR A 162 -0.65 -26.71 4.55
CA THR A 162 0.57 -27.55 4.47
C THR A 162 1.78 -26.77 3.94
N LYS A 163 1.56 -25.54 3.44
CA LYS A 163 2.60 -24.70 2.85
C LYS A 163 2.94 -23.51 3.76
N LEU A 164 4.23 -23.26 3.92
CA LEU A 164 4.71 -22.12 4.70
C LEU A 164 4.37 -20.78 4.04
N ILE A 165 4.44 -20.71 2.72
CA ILE A 165 4.20 -19.49 1.95
C ILE A 165 2.87 -19.60 1.23
N ASN A 166 1.94 -18.73 1.56
CA ASN A 166 0.61 -18.61 1.00
C ASN A 166 0.36 -17.16 0.51
N TRP A 167 -0.48 -17.01 -0.51
CA TRP A 167 -0.91 -15.71 -1.00
C TRP A 167 -2.16 -15.17 -0.30
N GLY A 168 -3.04 -16.03 0.19
CA GLY A 168 -4.17 -15.69 1.05
C GLY A 168 -3.81 -15.79 2.52
N ILE A 169 -4.47 -14.99 3.37
CA ILE A 169 -4.26 -15.00 4.84
C ILE A 169 -5.24 -15.92 5.58
N ASN A 170 -6.23 -16.50 4.87
CA ASN A 170 -7.25 -17.44 5.39
C ASN A 170 -8.04 -16.89 6.59
N ARG A 171 -8.24 -15.58 6.64
CA ARG A 171 -9.01 -14.87 7.66
C ARG A 171 -9.48 -13.53 7.16
N TRP A 172 -10.52 -12.98 7.76
CA TRP A 172 -10.93 -11.61 7.50
C TRP A 172 -9.96 -10.62 8.17
N ALA A 173 -9.72 -9.49 7.51
CA ALA A 173 -9.04 -8.37 8.11
C ALA A 173 -9.82 -7.08 7.86
N PHE A 174 -9.86 -6.20 8.87
CA PHE A 174 -10.60 -4.95 8.87
C PHE A 174 -9.68 -3.81 9.31
N LYS A 175 -9.62 -2.71 8.55
CA LYS A 175 -8.89 -1.51 8.93
C LYS A 175 -9.82 -0.31 8.93
N PRO A 176 -10.45 0.06 10.06
CA PRO A 176 -10.94 1.41 10.24
C PRO A 176 -9.76 2.39 10.23
N GLU A 177 -9.94 3.52 9.56
CA GLU A 177 -8.88 4.51 9.38
C GLU A 177 -9.48 5.91 9.31
N PHE A 178 -8.81 6.88 9.93
CA PHE A 178 -9.06 8.31 9.78
C PHE A 178 -7.99 8.94 8.90
N GLY A 179 -8.41 9.86 8.04
CA GLY A 179 -7.54 10.60 7.14
C GLY A 179 -7.71 12.10 7.29
N TYR A 180 -6.57 12.77 7.30
CA TYR A 180 -6.42 14.21 7.19
C TYR A 180 -5.73 14.54 5.90
N SER A 181 -6.19 15.59 5.19
CA SER A 181 -5.53 16.11 4.00
C SER A 181 -5.65 17.62 3.96
N GLU A 182 -4.54 18.33 3.83
CA GLU A 182 -4.51 19.79 3.74
C GLU A 182 -3.69 20.25 2.55
N ARG A 183 -4.20 21.29 1.88
CA ARG A 183 -3.54 21.89 0.71
C ARG A 183 -3.06 23.31 0.99
N TRP A 184 -1.78 23.58 0.71
CA TRP A 184 -1.15 24.90 0.68
C TRP A 184 -0.58 25.18 -0.70
N GLY A 185 -1.29 25.97 -1.49
CA GLY A 185 -0.89 26.22 -2.88
C GLY A 185 -0.74 24.91 -3.67
N ASN A 186 0.50 24.57 -4.03
CA ASN A 186 0.82 23.34 -4.76
C ASN A 186 1.17 22.15 -3.83
N TRP A 187 1.35 22.38 -2.55
CA TRP A 187 1.63 21.33 -1.57
C TRP A 187 0.36 20.71 -1.02
N ILE A 188 0.40 19.40 -0.80
CA ILE A 188 -0.64 18.66 -0.08
C ILE A 188 0.05 17.79 0.96
N LEU A 189 -0.35 17.93 2.22
CA LEU A 189 0.00 17.03 3.30
C LEU A 189 -1.18 16.10 3.55
N ASP A 190 -0.91 14.81 3.53
CA ASP A 190 -1.85 13.77 3.95
C ASP A 190 -1.31 13.07 5.18
N GLY A 191 -2.18 12.74 6.11
CA GLY A 191 -1.87 11.93 7.29
C GLY A 191 -3.01 10.95 7.57
N TYR A 192 -2.70 9.67 7.75
CA TYR A 192 -3.70 8.64 8.02
C TYR A 192 -3.34 7.87 9.27
N ALA A 193 -4.36 7.56 10.07
CA ALA A 193 -4.22 6.75 11.29
C ALA A 193 -5.27 5.63 11.29
N GLY A 194 -4.85 4.40 11.42
CA GLY A 194 -5.73 3.24 11.36
C GLY A 194 -5.28 2.10 12.23
N VAL A 195 -6.18 1.14 12.42
CA VAL A 195 -5.90 -0.08 13.18
C VAL A 195 -6.42 -1.29 12.40
N TRP A 196 -5.56 -2.27 12.18
CA TRP A 196 -5.95 -3.55 11.63
C TRP A 196 -6.46 -4.49 12.72
N PHE A 197 -7.58 -5.13 12.45
CA PHE A 197 -8.18 -6.21 13.24
C PHE A 197 -8.31 -7.45 12.37
N TYR A 198 -8.06 -8.61 12.96
CA TYR A 198 -8.07 -9.88 12.27
C TYR A 198 -9.00 -10.87 12.95
N THR A 199 -9.72 -11.66 12.15
CA THR A 199 -10.36 -12.86 12.67
C THR A 199 -9.33 -13.99 12.84
N THR A 200 -9.70 -15.05 13.49
CA THR A 200 -8.86 -16.25 13.62
C THR A 200 -8.65 -16.90 12.26
N ASN A 201 -7.40 -17.23 11.91
CA ASN A 201 -7.10 -18.21 10.87
C ASN A 201 -7.27 -19.61 11.47
N PRO A 202 -8.28 -20.40 11.06
CA PRO A 202 -8.58 -21.68 11.70
C PRO A 202 -7.56 -22.78 11.39
N ALA A 203 -6.74 -22.60 10.36
CA ALA A 203 -5.85 -23.63 9.86
C ALA A 203 -4.47 -23.04 9.49
N TYR A 204 -3.78 -22.45 10.48
CA TYR A 204 -2.44 -21.94 10.28
C TYR A 204 -1.43 -23.07 10.12
N TYR A 205 -0.35 -22.79 9.34
CA TYR A 205 0.73 -23.74 9.10
C TYR A 205 1.31 -24.31 10.40
N ASN A 206 1.09 -25.58 10.61
CA ASN A 206 1.72 -26.40 11.64
C ASN A 206 1.67 -27.88 11.21
N ILE A 207 2.79 -28.56 11.28
CA ILE A 207 2.89 -29.96 10.88
C ILE A 207 2.94 -30.82 12.15
N PRO A 208 2.19 -31.92 12.24
CA PRO A 208 1.37 -32.55 11.18
C PRO A 208 -0.07 -32.03 11.09
N VAL A 209 -0.57 -31.27 12.06
CA VAL A 209 -1.96 -30.80 12.11
C VAL A 209 -2.02 -29.27 12.14
N PRO A 210 -2.76 -28.63 11.24
CA PRO A 210 -3.00 -27.20 11.29
C PRO A 210 -3.66 -26.78 12.61
N LEU A 211 -3.21 -25.67 13.18
CA LEU A 211 -3.73 -25.10 14.41
C LEU A 211 -4.29 -23.69 14.18
N PRO A 212 -5.26 -23.24 15.00
CA PRO A 212 -5.78 -21.89 14.89
C PRO A 212 -4.72 -20.87 15.27
N GLN A 213 -4.63 -19.79 14.47
CA GLN A 213 -3.80 -18.63 14.74
C GLN A 213 -4.66 -17.37 14.92
N THR A 214 -4.39 -16.63 15.99
CA THR A 214 -4.90 -15.29 16.21
C THR A 214 -3.76 -14.27 16.05
N GLU A 215 -4.12 -13.02 15.79
CA GLU A 215 -3.19 -11.90 15.73
C GLU A 215 -3.78 -10.69 16.46
N ALA A 216 -2.98 -10.09 17.33
CA ALA A 216 -3.35 -8.86 18.02
C ALA A 216 -3.48 -7.71 17.01
N PRO A 217 -4.24 -6.64 17.32
CA PRO A 217 -4.36 -5.49 16.44
C PRO A 217 -3.01 -4.87 16.05
N ILE A 218 -2.94 -4.33 14.82
CA ILE A 218 -1.78 -3.58 14.31
C ILE A 218 -2.20 -2.14 14.13
N GLY A 219 -1.58 -1.23 14.89
CA GLY A 219 -1.71 0.20 14.66
C GLY A 219 -0.89 0.64 13.45
N SER A 220 -1.37 1.61 12.67
CA SER A 220 -0.66 2.18 11.54
C SER A 220 -0.82 3.69 11.46
N LEU A 221 0.28 4.36 11.11
CA LEU A 221 0.33 5.78 10.75
C LEU A 221 0.94 5.91 9.38
N GLU A 222 0.33 6.71 8.51
CA GLU A 222 0.84 7.02 7.18
C GLU A 222 0.94 8.54 7.02
N GLY A 223 1.99 9.00 6.35
CA GLY A 223 2.20 10.40 6.05
C GLY A 223 2.70 10.58 4.61
N HIS A 224 2.13 11.57 3.91
CA HIS A 224 2.51 11.85 2.53
C HIS A 224 2.62 13.37 2.33
N LEU A 225 3.72 13.79 1.72
CA LEU A 225 3.92 15.17 1.30
C LEU A 225 3.97 15.21 -0.22
N SER A 226 2.88 15.66 -0.84
CA SER A 226 2.74 15.74 -2.28
C SER A 226 2.94 17.18 -2.79
N TYR A 227 3.51 17.32 -3.98
CA TYR A 227 3.64 18.58 -4.68
C TYR A 227 3.02 18.50 -6.08
N ASP A 228 2.06 19.38 -6.37
CA ASP A 228 1.51 19.56 -7.71
C ASP A 228 2.50 20.37 -8.54
N ILE A 229 3.15 19.74 -9.50
CA ILE A 229 4.16 20.36 -10.36
C ILE A 229 3.44 21.29 -11.34
N PRO A 230 3.77 22.60 -11.35
CA PRO A 230 3.17 23.56 -12.28
C PRO A 230 3.45 23.19 -13.73
N LYS A 231 2.51 23.52 -14.59
CA LYS A 231 2.42 23.19 -16.02
C LYS A 231 3.74 23.03 -16.76
N PHE A 232 4.00 21.84 -17.26
CA PHE A 232 5.00 21.60 -18.30
C PHE A 232 4.48 22.11 -19.65
N LYS A 233 5.35 22.80 -20.43
CA LYS A 233 5.03 23.18 -21.82
C LYS A 233 4.67 21.91 -22.60
N GLY A 234 3.43 21.81 -23.11
CA GLY A 234 2.93 20.63 -23.82
C GLY A 234 1.76 19.90 -23.15
N PHE A 235 1.66 19.92 -21.84
CA PHE A 235 0.58 19.27 -21.07
C PHE A 235 -0.34 20.31 -20.40
N ARG A 236 -1.03 21.13 -21.18
CA ARG A 236 -1.79 22.30 -20.66
C ARG A 236 -2.97 21.97 -19.74
N ARG A 237 -3.46 20.72 -19.66
CA ARG A 237 -4.71 20.35 -18.97
C ARG A 237 -4.55 19.34 -17.84
N ALA A 238 -3.36 18.84 -17.60
CA ALA A 238 -3.14 17.74 -16.70
C ALA A 238 -2.16 18.12 -15.57
N ARG A 239 -2.38 17.60 -14.35
CA ARG A 239 -1.54 17.89 -13.20
C ARG A 239 -0.58 16.74 -12.96
N PHE A 240 0.70 16.99 -13.18
CA PHE A 240 1.76 16.16 -12.62
C PHE A 240 1.83 16.38 -11.13
N TRP A 241 2.11 15.36 -10.38
CA TRP A 241 2.46 15.51 -8.98
C TRP A 241 3.46 14.43 -8.57
N ALA A 242 4.24 14.75 -7.55
CA ALA A 242 5.15 13.81 -6.90
C ALA A 242 4.89 13.86 -5.38
N SER A 243 5.19 12.77 -4.68
CA SER A 243 5.12 12.72 -3.23
C SER A 243 6.31 12.02 -2.61
N LEU A 244 6.62 12.43 -1.38
CA LEU A 244 7.38 11.64 -0.43
C LEU A 244 6.38 10.95 0.47
N ASP A 245 6.61 9.68 0.72
CA ASP A 245 5.65 8.80 1.37
C ASP A 245 6.34 8.08 2.53
N GLY A 246 5.62 7.90 3.64
CA GLY A 246 6.12 7.14 4.78
C GLY A 246 4.98 6.49 5.54
N ASN A 247 5.26 5.33 6.13
CA ASN A 247 4.37 4.72 7.08
C ASN A 247 5.14 4.09 8.25
N TYR A 248 4.41 3.92 9.34
CA TYR A 248 4.87 3.26 10.56
C TYR A 248 3.73 2.38 11.10
N TRP A 249 4.06 1.15 11.53
CA TRP A 249 3.08 0.25 12.11
C TRP A 249 3.67 -0.52 13.29
N TRP A 250 2.81 -0.90 14.23
CA TRP A 250 3.21 -1.58 15.45
C TRP A 250 2.12 -2.53 15.97
N GLY A 251 2.50 -3.53 16.74
CA GLY A 251 1.60 -4.54 17.33
C GLY A 251 1.66 -5.88 16.59
N GLY A 252 0.54 -6.57 16.41
CA GLY A 252 0.48 -7.78 15.60
C GLY A 252 1.10 -9.02 16.23
N ILE A 253 1.18 -9.08 17.58
CA ILE A 253 1.64 -10.30 18.25
C ILE A 253 0.69 -11.44 17.88
N THR A 254 1.26 -12.53 17.34
CA THR A 254 0.49 -13.72 16.98
C THR A 254 0.45 -14.74 18.12
N ALA A 255 -0.62 -15.55 18.13
CA ALA A 255 -0.73 -16.71 18.99
C ALA A 255 -1.22 -17.91 18.16
N VAL A 256 -0.55 -19.04 18.31
CA VAL A 256 -0.94 -20.32 17.70
C VAL A 256 -1.43 -21.23 18.83
N ASN A 257 -2.65 -21.76 18.68
CA ASN A 257 -3.31 -22.56 19.74
C ASN A 257 -3.25 -21.87 21.11
N SER A 258 -3.54 -20.55 21.15
CA SER A 258 -3.49 -19.67 22.33
C SER A 258 -2.10 -19.42 22.92
N ILE A 259 -1.04 -19.98 22.37
CA ILE A 259 0.34 -19.72 22.81
C ILE A 259 0.87 -18.49 22.07
N ARG A 260 1.05 -17.39 22.82
CA ARG A 260 1.54 -16.12 22.28
C ARG A 260 3.03 -16.19 21.96
N ASN A 261 3.40 -15.63 20.82
CA ASN A 261 4.79 -15.47 20.41
C ASN A 261 5.16 -13.99 20.33
N LEU A 262 5.84 -13.47 21.34
CA LEU A 262 6.24 -12.07 21.42
C LEU A 262 7.28 -11.67 20.35
N LYS A 263 7.98 -12.63 19.73
CA LYS A 263 8.93 -12.36 18.65
C LYS A 263 8.24 -11.89 17.37
N THR A 264 6.94 -12.17 17.20
CA THR A 264 6.16 -11.74 16.04
C THR A 264 5.67 -10.30 16.14
N GLU A 265 5.89 -9.62 17.26
CA GLU A 265 5.53 -8.22 17.42
C GLU A 265 6.19 -7.35 16.36
N GLN A 266 5.39 -6.60 15.65
CA GLN A 266 5.85 -5.67 14.63
C GLN A 266 6.15 -4.30 15.26
N THR A 267 7.20 -3.69 14.81
CA THR A 267 7.55 -2.28 15.00
C THR A 267 8.36 -1.93 13.78
N SER A 268 7.72 -1.34 12.78
CA SER A 268 8.29 -1.26 11.46
C SER A 268 7.92 0.02 10.76
N SER A 269 8.78 0.51 9.89
CA SER A 269 8.54 1.71 9.09
C SER A 269 9.04 1.52 7.67
N ARG A 270 8.41 2.26 6.76
CA ARG A 270 8.73 2.28 5.33
C ARG A 270 8.74 3.71 4.84
N ILE A 271 9.62 3.98 3.88
CA ILE A 271 9.68 5.23 3.15
C ILE A 271 9.57 4.96 1.66
N GLY A 272 9.11 5.96 0.91
CA GLY A 272 8.97 5.84 -0.52
C GLY A 272 8.71 7.16 -1.21
N GLY A 273 8.42 7.06 -2.48
CA GLY A 273 8.02 8.20 -3.30
C GLY A 273 7.15 7.76 -4.45
N THR A 274 6.27 8.65 -4.85
CA THR A 274 5.32 8.41 -5.94
C THR A 274 5.36 9.57 -6.92
N VAL A 275 5.29 9.26 -8.21
CA VAL A 275 5.12 10.25 -9.27
C VAL A 275 3.91 9.86 -10.12
N SER A 276 3.05 10.83 -10.42
CA SER A 276 1.86 10.62 -11.24
C SER A 276 1.91 11.48 -12.50
N PHE A 277 1.75 10.82 -13.63
CA PHE A 277 1.79 11.38 -14.97
C PHE A 277 0.39 11.29 -15.59
N PRO A 278 -0.30 12.41 -15.82
CA PRO A 278 -1.52 12.40 -16.61
C PRO A 278 -1.14 12.22 -18.10
N LEU A 279 -1.64 11.15 -18.72
CA LEU A 279 -1.41 10.85 -20.13
C LEU A 279 -2.45 11.55 -21.00
N THR A 280 -3.72 11.52 -20.57
CA THR A 280 -4.85 12.20 -21.23
C THR A 280 -5.79 12.79 -20.19
N LEU A 281 -6.97 13.29 -20.60
CA LEU A 281 -8.02 13.71 -19.65
C LEU A 281 -8.64 12.55 -18.85
N HIS A 282 -8.53 11.34 -19.37
CA HIS A 282 -9.11 10.12 -18.80
C HIS A 282 -8.07 9.12 -18.32
N GLN A 283 -6.81 9.30 -18.66
CA GLN A 283 -5.76 8.33 -18.37
C GLN A 283 -4.62 8.94 -17.59
N SER A 284 -4.10 8.20 -16.64
CA SER A 284 -2.89 8.54 -15.89
C SER A 284 -2.02 7.30 -15.67
N LEU A 285 -0.72 7.55 -15.53
CA LEU A 285 0.27 6.58 -15.09
C LEU A 285 0.84 7.06 -13.76
N LYS A 286 0.89 6.16 -12.78
CA LYS A 286 1.52 6.40 -11.50
C LYS A 286 2.66 5.40 -11.32
N VAL A 287 3.84 5.89 -10.95
CA VAL A 287 5.00 5.07 -10.63
C VAL A 287 5.40 5.34 -9.19
N SER A 288 5.64 4.29 -8.42
CA SER A 288 6.02 4.39 -7.02
C SER A 288 7.23 3.51 -6.76
N TYR A 289 8.08 3.97 -5.87
CA TYR A 289 9.15 3.19 -5.25
C TYR A 289 8.99 3.25 -3.74
N SER A 290 9.24 2.16 -3.05
CA SER A 290 9.31 2.18 -1.60
C SER A 290 10.25 1.12 -1.04
N ASP A 291 10.69 1.37 0.18
CA ASP A 291 11.74 0.63 0.85
C ASP A 291 11.52 0.62 2.37
N GLY A 292 11.91 -0.45 3.06
CA GLY A 292 11.85 -0.52 4.52
C GLY A 292 12.89 0.42 5.16
N ALA A 293 12.46 1.31 6.03
CA ALA A 293 13.38 2.13 6.81
C ALA A 293 13.83 1.39 8.09
N TYR A 294 12.93 0.67 8.70
CA TYR A 294 13.19 -0.21 9.84
C TYR A 294 12.17 -1.34 9.88
N ILE A 295 12.61 -2.58 9.98
CA ILE A 295 11.74 -3.76 10.04
C ILE A 295 12.21 -4.67 11.18
N ARG A 296 11.32 -4.92 12.14
CA ARG A 296 11.59 -5.82 13.26
C ARG A 296 11.17 -7.26 12.97
N PHE A 297 10.09 -7.47 12.23
CA PHE A 297 9.52 -8.78 11.94
C PHE A 297 8.77 -8.75 10.61
N GLY A 298 8.87 -9.82 9.87
CA GLY A 298 8.21 -10.01 8.59
C GLY A 298 9.15 -9.80 7.42
N GLY A 299 8.62 -9.54 6.28
CA GLY A 299 9.46 -9.42 5.11
C GLY A 299 10.01 -8.01 4.90
N ASN A 300 11.16 -7.84 4.50
CA ASN A 300 11.97 -6.67 4.28
C ASN A 300 12.25 -6.51 2.76
N TYR A 301 11.34 -5.84 1.99
CA TYR A 301 11.39 -5.76 0.51
C TYR A 301 11.59 -4.35 -0.03
N GLN A 302 12.21 -4.19 -1.18
CA GLN A 302 12.05 -3.06 -2.10
C GLN A 302 10.83 -3.28 -2.99
N SER A 303 10.14 -2.25 -3.33
CA SER A 303 9.07 -2.36 -4.30
C SER A 303 9.12 -1.25 -5.34
N VAL A 304 8.87 -1.64 -6.57
CA VAL A 304 8.61 -0.73 -7.68
C VAL A 304 7.23 -1.06 -8.21
N SER A 305 6.39 -0.04 -8.37
CA SER A 305 5.03 -0.22 -8.89
C SER A 305 4.76 0.73 -10.05
N ALA A 306 4.02 0.24 -11.02
CA ALA A 306 3.46 1.04 -12.11
C ALA A 306 1.95 0.80 -12.19
N ALA A 307 1.16 1.86 -12.15
CA ALA A 307 -0.30 1.80 -12.18
C ALA A 307 -0.83 2.66 -13.33
N TRP A 308 -1.48 2.04 -14.29
CA TRP A 308 -2.25 2.71 -15.32
C TRP A 308 -3.71 2.79 -14.90
N GLN A 309 -4.30 3.98 -14.98
CA GLN A 309 -5.68 4.24 -14.62
C GLN A 309 -6.43 4.85 -15.80
N TYR A 310 -7.64 4.36 -16.05
CA TYR A 310 -8.63 4.97 -16.92
C TYR A 310 -9.85 5.41 -16.10
N SER A 311 -10.28 6.68 -16.26
CA SER A 311 -11.36 7.28 -15.49
C SER A 311 -12.42 7.91 -16.39
N TRP A 312 -13.70 7.83 -15.97
CA TRP A 312 -14.84 8.42 -16.66
C TRP A 312 -15.92 8.89 -15.69
N LEU A 313 -16.79 9.77 -16.16
CA LEU A 313 -18.00 10.14 -15.43
C LEU A 313 -19.15 9.28 -15.93
N GLY A 314 -19.85 8.62 -15.00
CA GLY A 314 -21.11 7.96 -15.27
C GLY A 314 -22.24 8.99 -15.48
N HIS A 315 -23.30 8.58 -16.13
CA HIS A 315 -24.51 9.40 -16.25
C HIS A 315 -25.24 9.41 -14.90
N PRO A 316 -25.71 10.58 -14.40
CA PRO A 316 -26.67 10.61 -13.31
C PRO A 316 -27.94 9.92 -13.77
N LYS A 317 -28.43 8.95 -13.02
CA LYS A 317 -29.77 8.39 -13.19
C LYS A 317 -30.80 9.34 -12.62
#